data_c36055c439774e1b6d9939a069b92071
#
_entry.id   c36055c439774e1b6d9939a069b92071
#
_cell.length_a   1.000
_cell.length_b   1.000
_cell.length_c   1.000
_cell.angle_alpha   90.00
_cell.angle_beta   90.00
_cell.angle_gamma   90.00
#
_symmetry.space_group_name_H-M   'P 1'
#
loop_
_entity.id
_entity.type
_entity.pdbx_description
1 polymer ?
#
loop_
_entity_poly.entity_id
_entity_poly.type
_entity_poly.pdbx_seq_one_letter_code
_entity_poly.pdbx_strand_id
1 'polypeptide(L)'
;MMFSPTTDSIEYVRAGKLRALAVTTATRLEILPDIPTVREFIPGFEIRGLYGIGAPKNTPPEIIDKLNKEINAALVDPKIKARLADRGTTVFLSSPSDYGKLIAEETEKWAKVIKAANIKVE
;
A
#
# COMPACT_ATOMS: atom_id res chain seq x y z
N MET A 1 -8.42 -19.18 -5.70
CA MET A 1 -8.28 -17.72 -5.83
C MET A 1 -7.69 -17.19 -4.53
N MET A 2 -6.78 -16.23 -4.60
CA MET A 2 -6.17 -15.61 -3.42
C MET A 2 -6.05 -14.10 -3.63
N PHE A 3 -6.06 -13.34 -2.56
CA PHE A 3 -5.62 -11.95 -2.54
C PHE A 3 -4.17 -11.94 -2.08
N SER A 4 -3.30 -11.31 -2.84
CA SER A 4 -1.86 -11.25 -2.55
C SER A 4 -1.35 -9.83 -2.80
N PRO A 5 -0.41 -9.33 -1.98
CA PRO A 5 0.31 -8.10 -2.31
C PRO A 5 0.99 -8.24 -3.67
N THR A 6 0.96 -7.16 -4.46
CA THR A 6 1.60 -7.16 -5.78
C THR A 6 3.10 -7.41 -5.67
N THR A 7 3.73 -6.87 -4.64
CA THR A 7 5.15 -7.07 -4.33
C THR A 7 5.58 -8.54 -4.23
N ASP A 8 4.66 -9.40 -3.81
CA ASP A 8 4.93 -10.83 -3.57
C ASP A 8 4.55 -11.69 -4.78
N SER A 9 3.58 -11.23 -5.58
CA SER A 9 2.98 -12.02 -6.66
C SER A 9 3.43 -11.64 -8.07
N ILE A 10 3.98 -10.44 -8.27
CA ILE A 10 4.27 -9.91 -9.61
C ILE A 10 5.23 -10.80 -10.41
N GLU A 11 6.26 -11.34 -9.78
CA GLU A 11 7.22 -12.21 -10.45
C GLU A 11 6.57 -13.54 -10.92
N TYR A 12 5.63 -14.07 -10.16
CA TYR A 12 4.89 -15.27 -10.55
C TYR A 12 3.89 -14.98 -11.68
N VAL A 13 3.30 -13.79 -11.71
CA VAL A 13 2.44 -13.34 -12.82
C VAL A 13 3.26 -13.18 -14.09
N ARG A 14 4.42 -12.50 -14.01
CA ARG A 14 5.35 -12.34 -15.15
C ARG A 14 5.86 -13.67 -15.68
N ALA A 15 6.11 -14.62 -14.81
CA ALA A 15 6.55 -15.98 -15.16
C ALA A 15 5.40 -16.89 -15.66
N GLY A 16 4.16 -16.40 -15.74
CA GLY A 16 3.00 -17.19 -16.14
C GLY A 16 2.55 -18.26 -15.14
N LYS A 17 3.12 -18.26 -13.94
CA LYS A 17 2.78 -19.22 -12.87
C LYS A 17 1.51 -18.83 -12.10
N LEU A 18 1.13 -17.56 -12.16
CA LEU A 18 -0.13 -17.03 -11.63
C LEU A 18 -0.85 -16.23 -12.71
N ARG A 19 -2.16 -16.32 -12.73
CA ARG A 19 -3.02 -15.48 -13.55
C ARG A 19 -3.61 -14.37 -12.69
N ALA A 20 -3.24 -13.13 -12.97
CA ALA A 20 -3.89 -11.97 -12.38
C ALA A 20 -5.30 -11.81 -12.96
N LEU A 21 -6.31 -11.64 -12.11
CA LEU A 21 -7.71 -11.47 -12.51
C LEU A 21 -8.13 -10.01 -12.41
N ALA A 22 -7.76 -9.33 -11.36
CA ALA A 22 -8.01 -7.91 -11.13
C ALA A 22 -7.02 -7.38 -10.08
N VAL A 23 -6.86 -6.05 -10.05
CA VAL A 23 -6.17 -5.33 -8.98
C VAL A 23 -7.18 -4.61 -8.10
N THR A 24 -6.85 -4.41 -6.82
CA THR A 24 -7.75 -3.82 -5.82
C THR A 24 -7.55 -2.31 -5.64
N THR A 25 -6.60 -1.74 -6.37
CA THR A 25 -6.31 -0.29 -6.40
C THR A 25 -7.39 0.49 -7.14
N ALA A 26 -7.47 1.81 -6.90
CA ALA A 26 -8.44 2.69 -7.57
C ALA A 26 -8.24 2.77 -9.09
N THR A 27 -6.98 2.65 -9.54
CA THR A 27 -6.58 2.66 -10.95
C THR A 27 -5.77 1.42 -11.28
N ARG A 28 -5.71 1.05 -12.57
CA ARG A 28 -4.86 -0.04 -13.03
C ARG A 28 -3.40 0.25 -12.73
N LEU A 29 -2.62 -0.79 -12.48
CA LEU A 29 -1.19 -0.67 -12.23
C LEU A 29 -0.44 -0.54 -13.57
N GLU A 30 0.54 0.36 -13.64
CA GLU A 30 1.37 0.55 -14.84
C GLU A 30 2.11 -0.73 -15.25
N ILE A 31 2.47 -1.56 -14.27
CA ILE A 31 3.13 -2.86 -14.51
C ILE A 31 2.17 -3.96 -14.97
N LEU A 32 0.86 -3.74 -14.89
CA LEU A 32 -0.21 -4.67 -15.28
C LEU A 32 -1.35 -3.91 -15.99
N PRO A 33 -1.09 -3.23 -17.10
CA PRO A 33 -2.06 -2.32 -17.74
C PRO A 33 -3.31 -3.03 -18.27
N ASP A 34 -3.18 -4.31 -18.63
CA ASP A 34 -4.29 -5.10 -19.17
C ASP A 34 -5.17 -5.72 -18.05
N ILE A 35 -4.73 -5.66 -16.81
CA ILE A 35 -5.48 -6.21 -15.69
C ILE A 35 -6.46 -5.16 -15.15
N PRO A 36 -7.78 -5.44 -15.14
CA PRO A 36 -8.78 -4.49 -14.68
C PRO A 36 -8.70 -4.25 -13.18
N THR A 37 -9.28 -3.16 -12.71
CA THR A 37 -9.52 -2.95 -11.29
C THR A 37 -10.82 -3.61 -10.86
N VAL A 38 -10.92 -4.05 -9.59
CA VAL A 38 -12.20 -4.52 -9.02
C VAL A 38 -13.24 -3.39 -9.06
N ARG A 39 -12.81 -2.13 -8.95
CA ARG A 39 -13.67 -0.95 -9.01
C ARG A 39 -14.43 -0.80 -10.34
N GLU A 40 -13.88 -1.32 -11.44
CA GLU A 40 -14.56 -1.32 -12.75
C GLU A 40 -15.84 -2.16 -12.73
N PHE A 41 -15.97 -3.12 -11.81
CA PHE A 41 -17.11 -4.01 -11.66
C PHE A 41 -17.93 -3.71 -10.39
N ILE A 42 -17.28 -3.21 -9.34
CA ILE A 42 -17.89 -2.88 -8.05
C ILE A 42 -17.56 -1.41 -7.72
N PRO A 43 -18.46 -0.48 -8.05
CA PRO A 43 -18.22 0.95 -7.80
C PRO A 43 -17.88 1.24 -6.33
N GLY A 44 -16.87 2.06 -6.11
CA GLY A 44 -16.41 2.44 -4.77
C GLY A 44 -15.47 1.44 -4.10
N PHE A 45 -15.23 0.27 -4.71
CA PHE A 45 -14.28 -0.69 -4.15
C PHE A 45 -12.85 -0.20 -4.30
N GLU A 46 -12.14 -0.13 -3.19
CA GLU A 46 -10.71 0.14 -3.15
C GLU A 46 -10.10 -0.48 -1.89
N ILE A 47 -9.09 -1.32 -2.10
CA ILE A 47 -8.23 -1.84 -1.03
C ILE A 47 -6.79 -1.70 -1.50
N ARG A 48 -5.97 -1.05 -0.69
CA ARG A 48 -4.54 -0.90 -0.93
C ARG A 48 -3.73 -1.31 0.29
N GLY A 49 -2.59 -1.93 0.05
CA GLY A 49 -1.59 -2.15 1.08
C GLY A 49 -0.85 -0.86 1.37
N LEU A 50 -0.63 -0.57 2.64
CA LEU A 50 0.17 0.57 3.08
C LEU A 50 1.43 0.05 3.76
N TYR A 51 2.57 0.57 3.32
CA TYR A 51 3.86 0.32 3.94
C TYR A 51 4.39 1.63 4.49
N GLY A 52 4.87 1.61 5.71
CA GLY A 52 5.43 2.80 6.35
C GLY A 52 6.41 2.43 7.45
N ILE A 53 7.14 3.42 7.92
CA ILE A 53 8.13 3.27 8.99
C ILE A 53 7.57 3.93 10.25
N GLY A 54 7.51 3.16 11.32
CA GLY A 54 7.14 3.64 12.65
C GLY A 54 8.35 3.68 13.57
N ALA A 55 8.34 4.60 14.51
CA ALA A 55 9.32 4.67 15.59
C ALA A 55 8.66 4.35 16.93
N PRO A 56 9.43 3.91 17.95
CA PRO A 56 8.90 3.69 19.29
C PRO A 56 8.21 4.93 19.86
N LYS A 57 7.23 4.70 20.75
CA LYS A 57 6.58 5.80 21.46
C LYS A 57 7.63 6.61 22.22
N ASN A 58 7.46 7.94 22.24
CA ASN A 58 8.36 8.90 22.88
C ASN A 58 9.73 9.06 22.18
N THR A 59 9.91 8.64 20.94
CA THR A 59 11.07 9.04 20.16
C THR A 59 11.08 10.57 20.01
N PRO A 60 12.21 11.25 20.31
CA PRO A 60 12.29 12.70 20.22
C PRO A 60 11.87 13.26 18.85
N PRO A 61 11.11 14.37 18.80
CA PRO A 61 10.61 14.94 17.54
C PRO A 61 11.69 15.21 16.50
N GLU A 62 12.84 15.70 16.93
CA GLU A 62 13.98 15.99 16.05
C GLU A 62 14.52 14.73 15.35
N ILE A 63 14.41 13.56 15.98
CA ILE A 63 14.78 12.29 15.36
C ILE A 63 13.71 11.88 14.33
N ILE A 64 12.43 12.04 14.67
CA ILE A 64 11.32 11.76 13.74
C ILE A 64 11.42 12.66 12.50
N ASP A 65 11.66 13.95 12.68
CA ASP A 65 11.80 14.92 11.58
C ASP A 65 12.98 14.56 10.69
N LYS A 66 14.13 14.22 11.28
CA LYS A 66 15.31 13.80 10.52
C LYS A 66 15.03 12.53 9.73
N LEU A 67 14.43 11.49 10.34
CA LEU A 67 14.07 10.25 9.65
C LEU A 67 13.09 10.52 8.51
N ASN A 68 12.05 11.30 8.74
CA ASN A 68 11.07 11.65 7.71
C ASN A 68 11.71 12.36 6.52
N LYS A 69 12.60 13.33 6.78
CA LYS A 69 13.34 14.04 5.75
C LYS A 69 14.20 13.10 4.90
N GLU A 70 14.98 12.23 5.53
CA GLU A 70 15.87 11.31 4.82
C GLU A 70 15.09 10.25 4.05
N ILE A 71 13.99 9.72 4.62
CA ILE A 71 13.10 8.77 3.96
C ILE A 71 12.44 9.40 2.74
N ASN A 72 11.86 10.59 2.88
CA ASN A 72 11.23 11.30 1.75
C ASN A 72 12.27 11.63 0.67
N ALA A 73 13.48 12.01 1.03
CA ALA A 73 14.57 12.22 0.07
C ALA A 73 14.93 10.94 -0.69
N ALA A 74 15.00 9.80 0.01
CA ALA A 74 15.25 8.51 -0.62
C ALA A 74 14.10 8.09 -1.56
N LEU A 75 12.85 8.35 -1.20
CA LEU A 75 11.68 7.99 -2.01
C LEU A 75 11.55 8.78 -3.32
N VAL A 76 12.18 9.95 -3.43
CA VAL A 76 12.25 10.71 -4.70
C VAL A 76 13.48 10.36 -5.54
N ASP A 77 14.42 9.59 -5.00
CA ASP A 77 15.57 9.09 -5.78
C ASP A 77 15.09 8.25 -6.97
N PRO A 78 15.53 8.55 -8.21
CA PRO A 78 15.01 7.86 -9.40
C PRO A 78 15.23 6.33 -9.39
N LYS A 79 16.35 5.87 -8.80
CA LYS A 79 16.67 4.43 -8.76
C LYS A 79 15.76 3.71 -7.76
N ILE A 80 15.51 4.32 -6.60
CA ILE A 80 14.62 3.76 -5.58
C ILE A 80 13.19 3.76 -6.12
N LYS A 81 12.75 4.87 -6.70
CA LYS A 81 11.42 5.01 -7.29
C LYS A 81 11.18 3.95 -8.39
N ALA A 82 12.14 3.75 -9.29
CA ALA A 82 12.04 2.74 -10.33
C ALA A 82 11.94 1.32 -9.75
N ARG A 83 12.72 0.99 -8.74
CA ARG A 83 12.66 -0.33 -8.06
C ARG A 83 11.33 -0.59 -7.36
N LEU A 84 10.74 0.44 -6.76
CA LEU A 84 9.43 0.33 -6.11
C LEU A 84 8.33 0.18 -7.16
N ALA A 85 8.37 0.98 -8.23
CA ALA A 85 7.42 0.89 -9.34
C ALA A 85 7.45 -0.49 -10.01
N ASP A 86 8.63 -1.07 -10.23
CA ASP A 86 8.80 -2.41 -10.81
C ASP A 86 8.15 -3.52 -9.96
N ARG A 87 7.98 -3.28 -8.67
CA ARG A 87 7.24 -4.16 -7.77
C ARG A 87 5.76 -3.78 -7.58
N GLY A 88 5.26 -2.82 -8.35
CA GLY A 88 3.88 -2.36 -8.27
C GLY A 88 3.57 -1.49 -7.05
N THR A 89 4.59 -0.89 -6.47
CA THR A 89 4.43 0.01 -5.32
C THR A 89 4.46 1.46 -5.79
N THR A 90 3.40 2.22 -5.47
CA THR A 90 3.35 3.67 -5.71
C THR A 90 3.96 4.40 -4.52
N VAL A 91 4.88 5.31 -4.80
CA VAL A 91 5.49 6.16 -3.77
C VAL A 91 4.48 7.20 -3.29
N PHE A 92 4.35 7.33 -1.98
CA PHE A 92 3.55 8.34 -1.31
C PHE A 92 4.42 9.09 -0.30
N LEU A 93 4.63 10.37 -0.54
CA LEU A 93 5.37 11.25 0.38
C LEU A 93 4.39 11.81 1.41
N SER A 94 4.76 11.76 2.68
CA SER A 94 3.90 12.27 3.76
C SER A 94 4.72 12.86 4.90
N SER A 95 4.09 13.77 5.63
CA SER A 95 4.58 14.17 6.94
C SER A 95 4.25 13.10 8.00
N PRO A 96 4.94 13.09 9.15
CA PRO A 96 4.58 12.22 10.27
C PRO A 96 3.12 12.41 10.73
N SER A 97 2.64 13.66 10.71
CA SER A 97 1.25 14.00 11.08
C SER A 97 0.24 13.42 10.09
N ASP A 98 0.49 13.55 8.78
CA ASP A 98 -0.42 13.04 7.76
C ASP A 98 -0.44 11.52 7.74
N TYR A 99 0.71 10.89 7.96
CA TYR A 99 0.76 9.44 8.11
C TYR A 99 0.00 8.96 9.35
N GLY A 100 0.09 9.69 10.47
CA GLY A 100 -0.69 9.41 11.67
C GLY A 100 -2.21 9.51 11.44
N LYS A 101 -2.68 10.52 10.70
CA LYS A 101 -4.10 10.64 10.31
C LYS A 101 -4.53 9.46 9.43
N LEU A 102 -3.73 9.11 8.43
CA LEU A 102 -4.00 7.98 7.55
C LEU A 102 -4.15 6.67 8.33
N ILE A 103 -3.25 6.42 9.30
CA ILE A 103 -3.34 5.23 10.18
C ILE A 103 -4.67 5.25 10.97
N ALA A 104 -5.07 6.39 11.51
CA ALA A 104 -6.31 6.51 12.27
C ALA A 104 -7.54 6.22 11.39
N GLU A 105 -7.59 6.80 10.18
CA GLU A 105 -8.69 6.61 9.22
C GLU A 105 -8.78 5.15 8.76
N GLU A 106 -7.66 4.52 8.40
CA GLU A 106 -7.64 3.11 8.00
C GLU A 106 -8.02 2.19 9.19
N THR A 107 -7.57 2.52 10.41
CA THR A 107 -7.96 1.77 11.62
C THR A 107 -9.47 1.80 11.83
N GLU A 108 -10.10 2.97 11.73
CA GLU A 108 -11.54 3.10 11.87
C GLU A 108 -12.29 2.35 10.75
N LYS A 109 -11.86 2.49 9.52
CA LYS A 109 -12.42 1.80 8.36
C LYS A 109 -12.39 0.29 8.55
N TRP A 110 -11.24 -0.27 8.89
CA TRP A 110 -11.09 -1.71 9.07
C TRP A 110 -11.79 -2.24 10.30
N ALA A 111 -11.88 -1.45 11.39
CA ALA A 111 -12.68 -1.82 12.56
C ALA A 111 -14.16 -2.03 12.19
N LYS A 112 -14.72 -1.17 11.33
CA LYS A 112 -16.09 -1.33 10.83
C LYS A 112 -16.25 -2.60 10.00
N VAL A 113 -15.30 -2.89 9.12
CA VAL A 113 -15.33 -4.10 8.26
C VAL A 113 -15.23 -5.37 9.11
N ILE A 114 -14.27 -5.42 10.05
CA ILE A 114 -14.06 -6.55 10.96
C ILE A 114 -15.33 -6.83 11.76
N LYS A 115 -15.96 -5.78 12.30
CA LYS A 115 -17.21 -5.89 13.05
C LYS A 115 -18.36 -6.39 12.19
N ALA A 116 -18.52 -5.83 10.98
CA ALA A 116 -19.59 -6.21 10.06
C ALA A 116 -19.45 -7.67 9.56
N ALA A 117 -18.21 -8.11 9.33
CA ALA A 117 -17.90 -9.47 8.91
C ALA A 117 -17.84 -10.48 10.07
N ASN A 118 -18.06 -10.04 11.31
CA ASN A 118 -17.98 -10.88 12.53
C ASN A 118 -16.65 -11.66 12.63
N ILE A 119 -15.54 -11.03 12.22
CA ILE A 119 -14.22 -11.64 12.29
C ILE A 119 -13.78 -11.65 13.77
N LYS A 120 -13.49 -12.83 14.29
CA LYS A 120 -12.96 -13.02 15.65
C LYS A 120 -11.45 -13.23 15.57
N VAL A 121 -10.72 -12.58 16.47
CA VAL A 121 -9.29 -12.85 16.68
C VAL A 121 -9.21 -14.07 17.62
N GLU A 122 -8.56 -15.13 17.17
CA GLU A 122 -8.24 -16.29 17.99
C GLU A 122 -7.02 -15.98 18.88
#